data_8b9926d12bc498cb86e5e8935cfb1ec4
#
_entry.id   8b9926d12bc498cb86e5e8935cfb1ec4
#
_cell.length_a   1.000
_cell.length_b   1.000
_cell.length_c   1.000
_cell.angle_alpha   90.00
_cell.angle_beta   90.00
_cell.angle_gamma   90.00
#
_symmetry.space_group_name_H-M   'P 1'
#
loop_
_entity.id
_entity.type
_entity.pdbx_description
1 polymer ?
#
loop_
_entity_poly.entity_id
_entity_poly.type
_entity_poly.pdbx_seq_one_letter_code
_entity_poly.pdbx_strand_id
1 'polypeptide(L)'
;MLNSKNRENREKLKSLKIFEKIPFEFKDGWTDLVYQLGTDITELCELTNCELPMIQQIKEKMGTLRFYYDTNKFNYPKIVEKSIRALVYKAVLKSANTCEECGRFGELRVDKGYWFVSCDEHKRNSITAEEWKELDKKQREALENEQINKKPYKSLKFATAIL
;
A
#
# COMPACT_ATOMS: atom_id res chain seq x y z
N MET A 1 -5.09 -21.16 13.46
CA MET A 1 -4.60 -20.61 14.74
C MET A 1 -3.57 -19.55 14.44
N LEU A 2 -3.68 -18.35 14.99
CA LEU A 2 -2.66 -17.29 14.88
C LEU A 2 -1.39 -17.79 15.59
N ASN A 3 -0.24 -17.60 14.95
CA ASN A 3 1.07 -17.90 15.53
C ASN A 3 1.23 -17.06 16.83
N SER A 4 1.97 -17.57 17.84
CA SER A 4 2.21 -16.87 19.11
C SER A 4 2.76 -15.45 18.89
N LYS A 5 3.70 -15.28 17.96
CA LYS A 5 4.28 -13.97 17.59
C LYS A 5 3.23 -12.99 17.02
N ASN A 6 2.31 -13.47 16.20
CA ASN A 6 1.22 -12.63 15.69
C ASN A 6 0.32 -12.15 16.82
N ARG A 7 0.05 -13.00 17.81
CA ARG A 7 -0.74 -12.63 18.99
C ARG A 7 -0.04 -11.55 19.83
N GLU A 8 1.23 -11.71 20.14
CA GLU A 8 2.03 -10.73 20.88
C GLU A 8 2.07 -9.38 20.15
N ASN A 9 2.26 -9.39 18.82
CA ASN A 9 2.25 -8.19 17.99
C ASN A 9 0.90 -7.46 18.04
N ARG A 10 -0.21 -8.20 18.03
CA ARG A 10 -1.55 -7.61 18.14
C ARG A 10 -1.81 -7.06 19.55
N GLU A 11 -1.37 -7.73 20.59
CA GLU A 11 -1.44 -7.26 21.97
C GLU A 11 -0.61 -5.99 22.17
N LYS A 12 0.61 -5.95 21.62
CA LYS A 12 1.44 -4.73 21.60
C LYS A 12 0.71 -3.54 20.97
N LEU A 13 0.10 -3.70 19.80
CA LEU A 13 -0.65 -2.62 19.16
C LEU A 13 -1.85 -2.18 20.00
N LYS A 14 -2.61 -3.11 20.54
CA LYS A 14 -3.79 -2.82 21.38
C LYS A 14 -3.47 -2.21 22.73
N SER A 15 -2.21 -2.22 23.17
CA SER A 15 -1.78 -1.51 24.39
C SER A 15 -1.86 0.02 24.22
N LEU A 16 -1.85 0.52 22.97
CA LEU A 16 -2.10 1.93 22.70
C LEU A 16 -3.61 2.22 22.66
N LYS A 17 -4.06 3.17 23.48
CA LYS A 17 -5.47 3.58 23.56
C LYS A 17 -6.08 3.93 22.21
N ILE A 18 -5.29 4.54 21.32
CA ILE A 18 -5.70 4.91 19.97
C ILE A 18 -6.09 3.69 19.10
N PHE A 19 -5.61 2.48 19.45
CA PHE A 19 -5.83 1.24 18.69
C PHE A 19 -6.66 0.18 19.43
N GLU A 20 -7.14 0.45 20.61
CA GLU A 20 -7.80 -0.54 21.50
C GLU A 20 -8.90 -1.35 20.79
N LYS A 21 -9.71 -0.69 19.96
CA LYS A 21 -10.90 -1.29 19.32
C LYS A 21 -10.75 -1.55 17.82
N ILE A 22 -9.55 -1.38 17.26
CA ILE A 22 -9.34 -1.42 15.82
C ILE A 22 -8.85 -2.79 15.37
N PRO A 23 -9.43 -3.41 14.34
CA PRO A 23 -8.85 -4.56 13.67
C PRO A 23 -7.65 -4.14 12.82
N PHE A 24 -6.66 -5.03 12.73
CA PHE A 24 -5.45 -4.82 11.95
C PHE A 24 -5.45 -5.77 10.74
N GLU A 25 -5.50 -5.21 9.53
CA GLU A 25 -5.56 -5.94 8.27
C GLU A 25 -4.23 -5.82 7.51
N PHE A 26 -3.13 -6.14 8.19
CA PHE A 26 -1.77 -6.15 7.66
C PHE A 26 -0.93 -7.22 8.37
N LYS A 27 0.23 -7.57 7.82
CA LYS A 27 1.11 -8.61 8.36
C LYS A 27 2.05 -8.07 9.44
N ASP A 28 2.64 -8.99 10.20
CA ASP A 28 3.42 -8.70 11.41
C ASP A 28 4.64 -7.79 11.20
N GLY A 29 5.21 -7.77 10.00
CA GLY A 29 6.34 -6.91 9.68
C GLY A 29 6.09 -5.42 9.81
N TRP A 30 4.83 -4.99 9.79
CA TRP A 30 4.47 -3.59 9.98
C TRP A 30 4.06 -3.22 11.41
N THR A 31 4.15 -4.17 12.35
CA THR A 31 3.78 -3.93 13.74
C THR A 31 4.50 -2.74 14.36
N ASP A 32 5.82 -2.69 14.25
CA ASP A 32 6.62 -1.61 14.84
C ASP A 32 6.38 -0.27 14.14
N LEU A 33 6.17 -0.30 12.83
CA LEU A 33 5.85 0.89 12.05
C LEU A 33 4.51 1.51 12.50
N VAL A 34 3.47 0.67 12.64
CA VAL A 34 2.15 1.12 13.06
C VAL A 34 2.14 1.50 14.54
N TYR A 35 2.87 0.78 15.39
CA TYR A 35 3.04 1.11 16.80
C TYR A 35 3.68 2.51 16.96
N GLN A 36 4.77 2.78 16.24
CA GLN A 36 5.42 4.09 16.27
C GLN A 36 4.48 5.21 15.80
N LEU A 37 3.73 4.97 14.72
CA LEU A 37 2.74 5.95 14.24
C LEU A 37 1.67 6.26 15.32
N GLY A 38 1.16 5.23 15.99
CA GLY A 38 0.20 5.40 17.07
C GLY A 38 0.77 6.17 18.25
N THR A 39 2.02 5.90 18.63
CA THR A 39 2.76 6.62 19.68
C THR A 39 2.96 8.09 19.30
N ASP A 40 3.48 8.36 18.09
CA ASP A 40 3.72 9.74 17.62
C ASP A 40 2.44 10.58 17.59
N ILE A 41 1.30 9.99 17.17
CA ILE A 41 0.01 10.69 17.18
C ILE A 41 -0.48 10.92 18.61
N THR A 42 -0.31 9.94 19.50
CA THR A 42 -0.71 10.06 20.91
C THR A 42 0.07 11.17 21.60
N GLU A 43 1.39 11.17 21.46
CA GLU A 43 2.26 12.21 22.01
C GLU A 43 1.91 13.62 21.48
N LEU A 44 1.66 13.73 20.17
CA LEU A 44 1.21 14.99 19.57
C LEU A 44 -0.09 15.49 20.22
N CYS A 45 -1.07 14.61 20.40
CA CYS A 45 -2.36 14.96 20.98
C CYS A 45 -2.21 15.36 22.45
N GLU A 46 -1.38 14.64 23.22
CA GLU A 46 -1.07 14.98 24.62
C GLU A 46 -0.39 16.36 24.74
N LEU A 47 0.65 16.61 23.95
CA LEU A 47 1.38 17.87 23.92
C LEU A 47 0.50 19.07 23.53
N THR A 48 -0.51 18.84 22.71
CA THR A 48 -1.41 19.89 22.21
C THR A 48 -2.74 19.95 22.95
N ASN A 49 -2.92 19.11 23.98
CA ASN A 49 -4.17 18.95 24.74
C ASN A 49 -5.37 18.71 23.82
N CYS A 50 -5.19 17.86 22.79
CA CYS A 50 -6.21 17.44 21.86
C CYS A 50 -6.67 16.02 22.15
N GLU A 51 -7.92 15.70 21.81
CA GLU A 51 -8.42 14.31 21.84
C GLU A 51 -7.72 13.45 20.79
N LEU A 52 -7.69 12.12 20.99
CA LEU A 52 -7.17 11.20 20.00
C LEU A 52 -8.11 11.12 18.77
N PRO A 53 -7.58 11.08 17.54
CA PRO A 53 -8.40 10.90 16.35
C PRO A 53 -9.08 9.54 16.37
N MET A 54 -10.28 9.46 15.79
CA MET A 54 -11.01 8.20 15.67
C MET A 54 -10.43 7.39 14.51
N ILE A 55 -9.74 6.30 14.83
CA ILE A 55 -9.23 5.40 13.79
C ILE A 55 -10.38 4.53 13.26
N GLN A 56 -10.50 4.44 11.95
CA GLN A 56 -11.55 3.70 11.26
C GLN A 56 -11.04 2.34 10.74
N GLN A 57 -9.87 2.32 10.10
CA GLN A 57 -9.28 1.11 9.53
C GLN A 57 -7.78 1.27 9.33
N ILE A 58 -7.04 0.19 9.57
CA ILE A 58 -5.61 0.10 9.27
C ILE A 58 -5.38 -1.17 8.46
N LYS A 59 -4.94 -1.03 7.19
CA LYS A 59 -4.76 -2.17 6.30
C LYS A 59 -3.61 -2.01 5.31
N GLU A 60 -3.20 -3.12 4.75
CA GLU A 60 -2.37 -3.18 3.55
C GLU A 60 -3.25 -2.96 2.31
N LYS A 61 -2.74 -2.25 1.34
CA LYS A 61 -3.29 -2.21 -0.02
C LYS A 61 -2.22 -1.85 -1.04
N MET A 62 -1.99 -2.74 -2.01
CA MET A 62 -1.04 -2.53 -3.10
C MET A 62 0.39 -2.25 -2.60
N GLY A 63 0.84 -3.00 -1.60
CA GLY A 63 2.17 -2.87 -1.00
C GLY A 63 2.35 -1.62 -0.14
N THR A 64 1.29 -0.92 0.22
CA THR A 64 1.38 0.28 1.07
C THR A 64 0.34 0.30 2.17
N LEU A 65 0.70 0.94 3.29
CA LEU A 65 -0.19 1.15 4.43
C LEU A 65 -1.34 2.07 4.05
N ARG A 66 -2.55 1.70 4.45
CA ARG A 66 -3.72 2.58 4.48
C ARG A 66 -4.12 2.78 5.94
N PHE A 67 -4.14 4.04 6.35
CA PHE A 67 -4.49 4.45 7.70
C PHE A 67 -5.65 5.43 7.61
N TYR A 68 -6.87 4.93 7.88
CA TYR A 68 -8.09 5.73 7.82
C TYR A 68 -8.46 6.21 9.21
N TYR A 69 -8.63 7.52 9.34
CA TYR A 69 -8.97 8.18 10.61
C TYR A 69 -9.87 9.39 10.35
N ASP A 70 -10.58 9.79 11.38
CA ASP A 70 -11.47 10.95 11.35
C ASP A 70 -11.07 11.94 12.44
N THR A 71 -10.90 13.20 12.03
CA THR A 71 -10.64 14.36 12.90
C THR A 71 -11.85 15.29 12.99
N ASN A 72 -12.90 15.10 12.18
CA ASN A 72 -14.04 16.01 12.11
C ASN A 72 -14.89 16.02 13.38
N LYS A 73 -14.81 14.95 14.19
CA LYS A 73 -15.55 14.83 15.44
C LYS A 73 -15.05 15.82 16.51
N PHE A 74 -13.81 16.25 16.41
CA PHE A 74 -13.15 17.12 17.36
C PHE A 74 -12.66 18.38 16.65
N ASN A 75 -12.73 19.52 17.32
CA ASN A 75 -12.29 20.79 16.75
C ASN A 75 -10.76 20.95 16.89
N TYR A 76 -10.01 20.24 16.04
CA TYR A 76 -8.54 20.32 16.05
C TYR A 76 -8.04 21.68 15.53
N PRO A 77 -7.01 22.26 16.15
CA PRO A 77 -6.23 23.31 15.50
C PRO A 77 -5.68 22.82 14.15
N LYS A 78 -5.71 23.65 13.11
CA LYS A 78 -5.23 23.28 11.77
C LYS A 78 -3.80 22.73 11.74
N ILE A 79 -2.94 23.22 12.66
CA ILE A 79 -1.57 22.72 12.75
C ILE A 79 -1.52 21.27 13.23
N VAL A 80 -2.38 20.87 14.17
CA VAL A 80 -2.46 19.50 14.68
C VAL A 80 -2.96 18.54 13.59
N GLU A 81 -4.01 18.93 12.84
CA GLU A 81 -4.49 18.12 11.69
C GLU A 81 -3.39 17.92 10.64
N LYS A 82 -2.65 18.99 10.30
CA LYS A 82 -1.53 18.91 9.36
C LYS A 82 -0.42 17.99 9.89
N SER A 83 -0.11 18.06 11.18
CA SER A 83 0.91 17.21 11.81
C SER A 83 0.51 15.76 11.81
N ILE A 84 -0.75 15.41 12.17
CA ILE A 84 -1.26 14.04 12.07
C ILE A 84 -1.15 13.53 10.63
N ARG A 85 -1.56 14.33 9.65
CA ARG A 85 -1.46 13.96 8.23
C ARG A 85 -0.01 13.71 7.81
N ALA A 86 0.94 14.52 8.27
CA ALA A 86 2.36 14.35 7.97
C ALA A 86 2.93 13.07 8.61
N LEU A 87 2.55 12.73 9.84
CA LEU A 87 2.93 11.48 10.51
C LEU A 87 2.40 10.25 9.74
N VAL A 88 1.12 10.28 9.38
CA VAL A 88 0.51 9.21 8.56
C VAL A 88 1.21 9.08 7.22
N TYR A 89 1.46 10.19 6.52
CA TYR A 89 2.17 10.18 5.23
C TYR A 89 3.57 9.59 5.34
N LYS A 90 4.33 9.96 6.37
CA LYS A 90 5.66 9.39 6.68
C LYS A 90 5.58 7.87 6.87
N ALA A 91 4.57 7.38 7.61
CA ALA A 91 4.38 5.94 7.83
C ALA A 91 4.01 5.22 6.53
N VAL A 92 3.17 5.81 5.67
CA VAL A 92 2.84 5.27 4.34
C VAL A 92 4.08 5.15 3.47
N LEU A 93 4.93 6.18 3.40
CA LEU A 93 6.19 6.12 2.65
C LEU A 93 7.13 5.05 3.19
N LYS A 94 7.24 4.93 4.51
CA LYS A 94 8.08 3.91 5.15
C LYS A 94 7.57 2.49 4.85
N SER A 95 6.24 2.29 4.83
CA SER A 95 5.65 0.98 4.53
C SER A 95 6.01 0.47 3.13
N ALA A 96 6.17 1.37 2.14
CA ALA A 96 6.54 1.03 0.77
C ALA A 96 7.95 0.40 0.64
N ASN A 97 8.76 0.48 1.69
CA ASN A 97 10.11 -0.10 1.76
C ASN A 97 10.28 -1.03 2.98
N THR A 98 9.19 -1.44 3.62
CA THR A 98 9.22 -2.31 4.80
C THR A 98 8.56 -3.64 4.47
N CYS A 99 9.31 -4.73 4.54
CA CYS A 99 8.79 -6.08 4.33
C CYS A 99 7.60 -6.36 5.24
N GLU A 100 6.47 -6.73 4.65
CA GLU A 100 5.22 -7.01 5.38
C GLU A 100 5.33 -8.20 6.34
N GLU A 101 6.22 -9.15 6.06
CA GLU A 101 6.38 -10.36 6.90
C GLU A 101 7.29 -10.12 8.11
N CYS A 102 8.43 -9.42 7.94
CA CYS A 102 9.46 -9.33 8.98
C CYS A 102 9.91 -7.92 9.35
N GLY A 103 9.43 -6.87 8.70
CA GLY A 103 9.79 -5.48 9.01
C GLY A 103 11.15 -5.00 8.50
N ARG A 104 11.98 -5.87 7.91
CA ARG A 104 13.25 -5.46 7.29
C ARG A 104 12.99 -4.66 6.01
N PHE A 105 14.04 -4.05 5.47
CA PHE A 105 13.97 -3.42 4.16
C PHE A 105 13.41 -4.40 3.11
N GLY A 106 12.50 -3.91 2.28
CA GLY A 106 11.89 -4.65 1.18
C GLY A 106 11.56 -3.74 0.02
N GLU A 107 11.21 -4.32 -1.10
CA GLU A 107 10.80 -3.64 -2.31
C GLU A 107 9.43 -4.11 -2.77
N LEU A 108 8.77 -3.30 -3.57
CA LEU A 108 7.47 -3.64 -4.14
C LEU A 108 7.61 -4.77 -5.15
N ARG A 109 6.86 -5.83 -4.94
CA ARG A 109 6.85 -7.05 -5.75
C ARG A 109 5.44 -7.43 -6.15
N VAL A 110 5.34 -8.24 -7.18
CA VAL A 110 4.06 -8.79 -7.65
C VAL A 110 4.15 -10.30 -7.84
N ASP A 111 3.15 -11.01 -7.33
CA ASP A 111 2.94 -12.45 -7.58
C ASP A 111 1.47 -12.66 -7.99
N LYS A 112 1.25 -13.15 -9.22
CA LYS A 112 -0.10 -13.43 -9.77
C LYS A 112 -1.08 -12.27 -9.62
N GLY A 113 -0.60 -11.05 -9.80
CA GLY A 113 -1.41 -9.82 -9.70
C GLY A 113 -1.56 -9.26 -8.28
N TYR A 114 -1.02 -9.91 -7.26
CA TYR A 114 -0.96 -9.39 -5.90
C TYR A 114 0.32 -8.56 -5.70
N TRP A 115 0.13 -7.31 -5.30
CA TRP A 115 1.20 -6.38 -5.00
C TRP A 115 1.46 -6.36 -3.49
N PHE A 116 2.73 -6.50 -3.09
CA PHE A 116 3.14 -6.50 -1.69
C PHE A 116 4.62 -6.09 -1.56
N VAL A 117 5.02 -5.64 -0.38
CA VAL A 117 6.43 -5.33 -0.11
C VAL A 117 7.09 -6.49 0.61
N SER A 118 8.19 -6.99 0.06
CA SER A 118 8.96 -8.05 0.69
C SER A 118 10.47 -7.91 0.51
N CYS A 119 11.22 -8.40 1.50
CA CYS A 119 12.66 -8.61 1.38
C CYS A 119 12.96 -9.91 0.60
N ASP A 120 14.23 -10.14 0.28
CA ASP A 120 14.65 -11.32 -0.50
C ASP A 120 14.29 -12.65 0.15
N GLU A 121 14.31 -12.74 1.48
CA GLU A 121 13.91 -13.96 2.18
C GLU A 121 12.42 -14.27 2.07
N HIS A 122 11.58 -13.24 1.86
CA HIS A 122 10.12 -13.37 1.79
C HIS A 122 9.54 -13.12 0.40
N LYS A 123 10.39 -13.03 -0.63
CA LYS A 123 9.96 -12.71 -2.01
C LYS A 123 9.10 -13.79 -2.68
N ARG A 124 9.15 -15.04 -2.20
CA ARG A 124 8.43 -16.18 -2.82
C ARG A 124 8.77 -16.30 -4.32
N ASN A 125 7.77 -16.52 -5.17
CA ASN A 125 7.90 -16.58 -6.64
C ASN A 125 7.56 -15.22 -7.30
N SER A 126 7.64 -14.13 -6.56
CA SER A 126 7.32 -12.80 -7.08
C SER A 126 8.47 -12.21 -7.89
N ILE A 127 8.12 -11.30 -8.77
CA ILE A 127 9.04 -10.43 -9.51
C ILE A 127 8.95 -8.99 -8.97
N THR A 128 9.96 -8.18 -9.23
CA THR A 128 9.95 -6.76 -8.85
C THR A 128 8.91 -5.97 -9.67
N ALA A 129 8.56 -4.79 -9.20
CA ALA A 129 7.66 -3.90 -9.92
C ALA A 129 8.24 -3.47 -11.28
N GLU A 130 9.57 -3.33 -11.36
CA GLU A 130 10.29 -3.00 -12.59
C GLU A 130 10.22 -4.15 -13.59
N GLU A 131 10.56 -5.37 -13.17
CA GLU A 131 10.46 -6.58 -14.01
C GLU A 131 9.04 -6.78 -14.54
N TRP A 132 8.04 -6.55 -13.69
CA TRP A 132 6.64 -6.65 -14.09
C TRP A 132 6.26 -5.61 -15.15
N LYS A 133 6.70 -4.35 -15.00
CA LYS A 133 6.46 -3.30 -16.01
C LYS A 133 7.06 -3.64 -17.36
N GLU A 134 8.27 -4.20 -17.37
CA GLU A 134 8.91 -4.64 -18.60
C GLU A 134 8.14 -5.79 -19.27
N LEU A 135 7.68 -6.77 -18.49
CA LEU A 135 6.87 -7.87 -19.00
C LEU A 135 5.53 -7.39 -19.55
N ASP A 136 4.82 -6.54 -18.81
CA ASP A 136 3.54 -5.96 -19.23
C ASP A 136 3.68 -5.17 -20.53
N LYS A 137 4.76 -4.37 -20.65
CA LYS A 137 5.08 -3.62 -21.88
C LYS A 137 5.29 -4.56 -23.06
N LYS A 138 6.12 -5.60 -22.91
CA LYS A 138 6.38 -6.58 -23.97
C LYS A 138 5.09 -7.31 -24.40
N GLN A 139 4.23 -7.66 -23.46
CA GLN A 139 2.95 -8.30 -23.77
C GLN A 139 2.02 -7.37 -24.54
N ARG A 140 1.93 -6.09 -24.16
CA ARG A 140 1.12 -5.10 -24.90
C ARG A 140 1.62 -4.91 -26.34
N GLU A 141 2.92 -4.74 -26.50
CA GLU A 141 3.54 -4.60 -27.84
C GLU A 141 3.28 -5.84 -28.71
N ALA A 142 3.34 -7.05 -28.15
CA ALA A 142 3.03 -8.26 -28.86
C ALA A 142 1.55 -8.33 -29.31
N LEU A 143 0.62 -7.95 -28.43
CA LEU A 143 -0.82 -7.91 -28.73
C LEU A 143 -1.14 -6.87 -29.82
N GLU A 144 -0.52 -5.69 -29.77
CA GLU A 144 -0.68 -4.64 -30.79
C GLU A 144 -0.18 -5.14 -32.17
N ASN A 145 0.97 -5.77 -32.22
CA ASN A 145 1.52 -6.34 -33.44
C ASN A 145 0.62 -7.45 -34.02
N GLU A 146 0.05 -8.30 -33.17
CA GLU A 146 -0.92 -9.30 -33.64
C GLU A 146 -2.20 -8.69 -34.21
N GLN A 147 -2.68 -7.59 -33.62
CA GLN A 147 -3.87 -6.89 -34.11
C GLN A 147 -3.61 -6.19 -35.44
N ILE A 148 -2.42 -5.61 -35.64
CA ILE A 148 -2.01 -5.00 -36.89
C ILE A 148 -1.97 -6.07 -38.00
N ASN A 149 -1.38 -7.23 -37.72
CA ASN A 149 -1.26 -8.33 -38.68
C ASN A 149 -2.60 -9.01 -39.00
N LYS A 150 -3.59 -8.90 -38.13
CA LYS A 150 -4.96 -9.45 -38.33
C LYS A 150 -5.91 -8.51 -39.08
N LYS A 151 -5.52 -7.24 -39.34
CA LYS A 151 -6.34 -6.35 -40.18
C LYS A 151 -6.26 -6.80 -41.63
N PRO A 152 -7.37 -7.22 -42.27
CA PRO A 152 -7.35 -7.62 -43.68
C PRO A 152 -6.94 -6.43 -44.53
N TYR A 153 -6.02 -6.66 -45.45
CA TYR A 153 -5.62 -5.70 -46.48
C TYR A 153 -6.88 -5.32 -47.26
N LYS A 154 -7.49 -4.15 -46.96
CA LYS A 154 -8.56 -3.63 -47.81
C LYS A 154 -7.93 -3.29 -49.15
N SER A 155 -8.11 -4.17 -50.15
CA SER A 155 -7.75 -3.95 -51.50
C SER A 155 -8.28 -2.58 -51.94
N LEU A 156 -7.37 -1.68 -52.29
CA LEU A 156 -7.69 -0.49 -53.04
C LEU A 156 -8.29 -0.94 -54.37
N LYS A 157 -9.62 -0.90 -54.48
CA LYS A 157 -10.26 -0.95 -55.77
C LYS A 157 -9.92 0.38 -56.47
N PHE A 158 -8.92 0.32 -57.36
CA PHE A 158 -8.75 1.35 -58.37
C PHE A 158 -9.99 1.34 -59.25
N ALA A 159 -10.86 2.35 -59.07
CA ALA A 159 -11.89 2.64 -60.03
C ALA A 159 -11.20 3.24 -61.26
N THR A 160 -10.95 2.39 -62.28
CA THR A 160 -10.60 2.82 -63.62
C THR A 160 -11.86 3.49 -64.19
N ALA A 161 -11.94 4.82 -64.17
CA ALA A 161 -12.91 5.56 -64.98
C ALA A 161 -12.26 5.68 -66.36
N ILE A 162 -12.84 4.97 -67.31
CA ILE A 162 -12.60 5.17 -68.75
C ILE A 162 -13.80 5.96 -69.28
N LEU A 163 -13.50 7.13 -69.90
CA LEU A 163 -14.28 7.99 -70.82
C LEU A 163 -15.49 8.70 -70.26
#